data_363a976e7f53a7f85650d9bb6382dce1
#
_entry.id   363a976e7f53a7f85650d9bb6382dce1
#
_cell.length_a   1.000
_cell.length_b   1.000
_cell.length_c   1.000
_cell.angle_alpha   90.00
_cell.angle_beta   90.00
_cell.angle_gamma   90.00
#
_symmetry.space_group_name_H-M   'P 1'
#
loop_
_entity.id
_entity.type
_entity.pdbx_description
1 polymer ?
#
loop_
_entity_poly.entity_id
_entity_poly.type
_entity_poly.pdbx_seq_one_letter_code
_entity_poly.pdbx_strand_id
1 'polypeptide(L)'
;MKKISIIIISLGVLIGCSNSYSQKGPPLTHVQIIDRNGVNETISQKDRLDVYQRVNFLEAQPYQKVVRVFKRDGEGKVVSRLTTYHDNGEIFQYLEVVGGRAKGFYKEWYENGKPRIVSYVMEGIGDLNQDAQTSWIFDGESRVWDPSGNLVAELFYEKGKLEKESLYYHPNGKLAKSIPYKNDVMQGEKRVYDVEGNYVGGTHYIDGMREGRSFFSGDKKIAKKDELYEKGLLISGKYFDFEGNQTHEILDGNGVRAMYEEGYLSMEHEYIRGKPEGSVKTYRKNKDLESIYQIIDGQKQGEELHYYEKTNTPLILMNWRDDEIHGMVRTWYPNGKVESEKEMVFNKKQGKYLAWYEEGSLMMIEEYENELLQTGKYFKKGEELPTSRVMLGSGTATIFDPRGNFLRKTIYQKGLPIE
;
A
#
# COMPACT_ATOMS: atom_id res chain seq x y z
N MET A 1 5.66 13.02 51.49
CA MET A 1 4.97 11.73 51.64
C MET A 1 3.47 12.00 51.47
N LYS A 2 2.90 11.79 50.30
CA LYS A 2 1.45 11.72 50.07
C LYS A 2 1.19 10.40 49.36
N LYS A 3 0.50 9.51 50.04
CA LYS A 3 0.10 8.19 49.52
C LYS A 3 -0.97 8.38 48.46
N ILE A 4 -0.74 7.90 47.25
CA ILE A 4 -1.74 7.75 46.21
C ILE A 4 -2.36 6.37 46.40
N SER A 5 -3.61 6.33 46.80
CA SER A 5 -4.39 5.10 46.91
C SER A 5 -4.85 4.67 45.54
N ILE A 6 -4.38 3.53 45.09
CA ILE A 6 -4.85 2.84 43.91
C ILE A 6 -6.14 2.11 44.28
N ILE A 7 -7.26 2.57 43.74
CA ILE A 7 -8.54 1.86 43.85
C ILE A 7 -8.55 0.77 42.78
N ILE A 8 -8.34 -0.46 43.23
CA ILE A 8 -8.56 -1.66 42.43
C ILE A 8 -10.08 -1.93 42.49
N ILE A 9 -10.79 -1.66 41.39
CA ILE A 9 -12.16 -2.12 41.21
C ILE A 9 -12.09 -3.57 40.76
N SER A 10 -12.21 -4.49 41.69
CA SER A 10 -12.43 -5.93 41.41
C SER A 10 -13.88 -6.09 40.93
N LEU A 11 -14.07 -6.36 39.65
CA LEU A 11 -15.37 -6.82 39.12
C LEU A 11 -15.60 -8.26 39.62
N GLY A 12 -16.27 -8.41 40.71
CA GLY A 12 -16.72 -9.70 41.20
C GLY A 12 -17.72 -10.31 40.21
N VAL A 13 -17.37 -11.49 39.68
CA VAL A 13 -18.30 -12.35 38.97
C VAL A 13 -19.29 -12.92 40.01
N LEU A 14 -20.44 -12.32 40.11
CA LEU A 14 -21.59 -12.94 40.82
C LEU A 14 -22.14 -14.04 39.89
N ILE A 15 -21.78 -15.29 40.19
CA ILE A 15 -22.50 -16.48 39.69
C ILE A 15 -23.84 -16.54 40.45
N GLY A 16 -24.82 -15.79 39.95
CA GLY A 16 -26.22 -15.97 40.34
C GLY A 16 -26.83 -17.06 39.50
N CYS A 17 -27.13 -18.22 40.10
CA CYS A 17 -28.13 -19.13 39.55
C CYS A 17 -29.48 -18.44 39.51
N SER A 18 -29.81 -17.79 38.40
CA SER A 18 -31.17 -17.35 38.12
C SER A 18 -31.78 -18.27 37.10
N ASN A 19 -32.92 -18.83 37.43
CA ASN A 19 -33.84 -19.53 36.55
C ASN A 19 -33.96 -18.72 35.23
N SER A 20 -33.39 -19.25 34.15
CA SER A 20 -33.52 -18.66 32.84
C SER A 20 -34.94 -18.90 32.33
N TYR A 21 -35.82 -17.95 32.56
CA TYR A 21 -36.93 -17.75 31.63
C TYR A 21 -36.26 -17.31 30.31
N SER A 22 -36.17 -18.26 29.40
CA SER A 22 -35.77 -17.99 28.01
C SER A 22 -36.76 -16.99 27.42
N GLN A 23 -36.46 -15.71 27.50
CA GLN A 23 -37.12 -14.73 26.63
C GLN A 23 -36.75 -15.11 25.19
N LYS A 24 -37.64 -15.85 24.54
CA LYS A 24 -37.57 -16.09 23.11
C LYS A 24 -37.51 -14.72 22.43
N GLY A 25 -36.36 -14.37 21.87
CA GLY A 25 -36.24 -13.15 21.08
C GLY A 25 -37.32 -13.11 19.97
N PRO A 26 -37.52 -11.95 19.32
CA PRO A 26 -38.54 -11.81 18.30
C PRO A 26 -38.40 -12.92 17.24
N PRO A 27 -39.54 -13.53 16.79
CA PRO A 27 -39.52 -14.66 15.89
C PRO A 27 -38.90 -14.27 14.54
N LEU A 28 -38.25 -15.25 13.91
CA LEU A 28 -37.75 -15.13 12.54
C LEU A 28 -38.92 -14.92 11.59
N THR A 29 -38.75 -14.00 10.63
CA THR A 29 -39.71 -13.83 9.53
C THR A 29 -39.38 -14.69 8.33
N HIS A 30 -38.11 -14.76 7.98
CA HIS A 30 -37.57 -15.66 6.95
C HIS A 30 -36.06 -15.80 7.09
N VAL A 31 -35.48 -16.82 6.45
CA VAL A 31 -34.03 -17.06 6.33
C VAL A 31 -33.74 -17.27 4.86
N GLN A 32 -32.73 -16.58 4.34
CA GLN A 32 -32.20 -16.81 2.99
C GLN A 32 -30.86 -17.51 3.14
N ILE A 33 -30.64 -18.56 2.38
CA ILE A 33 -29.42 -19.38 2.39
C ILE A 33 -28.92 -19.53 0.95
N ILE A 34 -27.64 -19.32 0.75
CA ILE A 34 -26.92 -19.74 -0.44
C ILE A 34 -25.94 -20.81 0.00
N ASP A 35 -26.09 -22.02 -0.51
CA ASP A 35 -25.18 -23.13 -0.22
C ASP A 35 -23.88 -23.04 -1.03
N ARG A 36 -22.94 -23.96 -0.80
CA ARG A 36 -21.64 -24.00 -1.51
C ARG A 36 -21.77 -24.28 -3.00
N ASN A 37 -22.87 -24.91 -3.44
CA ASN A 37 -23.15 -25.18 -4.85
C ASN A 37 -23.84 -24.00 -5.53
N GLY A 38 -24.12 -22.91 -4.78
CA GLY A 38 -24.79 -21.71 -5.29
C GLY A 38 -26.32 -21.84 -5.30
N VAL A 39 -26.90 -22.88 -4.69
CA VAL A 39 -28.35 -23.02 -4.59
C VAL A 39 -28.87 -22.02 -3.57
N ASN A 40 -29.82 -21.18 -4.03
CA ASN A 40 -30.47 -20.18 -3.19
C ASN A 40 -31.82 -20.70 -2.69
N GLU A 41 -32.03 -20.69 -1.38
CA GLU A 41 -33.27 -21.08 -0.73
C GLU A 41 -33.77 -19.96 0.19
N THR A 42 -35.09 -19.68 0.13
CA THR A 42 -35.76 -18.79 1.09
C THR A 42 -36.74 -19.60 1.91
N ILE A 43 -36.52 -19.62 3.23
CA ILE A 43 -37.30 -20.40 4.21
C ILE A 43 -38.21 -19.45 4.95
N SER A 44 -39.53 -19.65 4.84
CA SER A 44 -40.56 -18.84 5.51
C SER A 44 -41.58 -19.70 6.28
N GLN A 45 -41.54 -21.03 6.13
CA GLN A 45 -42.42 -21.97 6.83
C GLN A 45 -42.10 -22.03 8.32
N LYS A 46 -43.10 -21.90 9.14
CA LYS A 46 -42.95 -21.74 10.60
C LYS A 46 -42.16 -22.88 11.25
N ASP A 47 -42.50 -24.11 10.91
CA ASP A 47 -41.85 -25.31 11.50
C ASP A 47 -40.35 -25.37 11.16
N ARG A 48 -39.97 -24.95 9.96
CA ARG A 48 -38.57 -24.83 9.54
C ARG A 48 -37.90 -23.64 10.24
N LEU A 49 -38.56 -22.49 10.35
CA LEU A 49 -38.01 -21.30 11.04
C LEU A 49 -37.75 -21.58 12.52
N ASP A 50 -38.58 -22.41 13.19
CA ASP A 50 -38.37 -22.81 14.58
C ASP A 50 -37.07 -23.60 14.79
N VAL A 51 -36.61 -24.34 13.77
CA VAL A 51 -35.31 -25.02 13.78
C VAL A 51 -34.20 -23.99 13.68
N TYR A 52 -34.27 -23.09 12.68
CA TYR A 52 -33.25 -22.07 12.43
C TYR A 52 -33.15 -21.01 13.56
N GLN A 53 -34.19 -20.78 14.32
CA GLN A 53 -34.17 -19.88 15.48
C GLN A 53 -33.20 -20.37 16.58
N ARG A 54 -32.86 -21.65 16.59
CA ARG A 54 -31.92 -22.29 17.53
C ARG A 54 -30.50 -22.38 17.00
N VAL A 55 -30.29 -22.14 15.71
CA VAL A 55 -28.96 -22.22 15.07
C VAL A 55 -28.15 -20.98 15.42
N ASN A 56 -26.93 -21.17 15.89
CA ASN A 56 -25.94 -20.10 16.03
C ASN A 56 -25.18 -19.92 14.72
N PHE A 57 -25.57 -18.95 13.93
CA PHE A 57 -24.91 -18.65 12.66
C PHE A 57 -23.55 -17.93 12.80
N LEU A 58 -23.09 -17.68 14.03
CA LEU A 58 -21.72 -17.23 14.32
C LEU A 58 -20.77 -18.39 14.61
N GLU A 59 -21.23 -19.62 14.43
CA GLU A 59 -20.42 -20.85 14.45
C GLU A 59 -20.23 -21.36 13.01
N ALA A 60 -19.25 -22.25 12.82
CA ALA A 60 -18.93 -22.85 11.53
C ALA A 60 -20.14 -23.52 10.87
N GLN A 61 -20.34 -23.25 9.57
CA GLN A 61 -21.43 -23.80 8.76
C GLN A 61 -20.85 -24.48 7.51
N PRO A 62 -20.58 -25.80 7.54
CA PRO A 62 -19.82 -26.47 6.49
C PRO A 62 -20.51 -26.52 5.13
N TYR A 63 -21.82 -26.36 5.09
CA TYR A 63 -22.63 -26.46 3.86
C TYR A 63 -23.11 -25.10 3.34
N GLN A 64 -22.93 -24.01 4.11
CA GLN A 64 -23.45 -22.69 3.79
C GLN A 64 -22.32 -21.79 3.26
N LYS A 65 -22.63 -20.99 2.25
CA LYS A 65 -21.77 -19.90 1.77
C LYS A 65 -22.22 -18.54 2.30
N VAL A 66 -23.53 -18.31 2.27
CA VAL A 66 -24.17 -17.07 2.75
C VAL A 66 -25.45 -17.42 3.49
N VAL A 67 -25.65 -16.82 4.65
CA VAL A 67 -26.90 -16.89 5.42
C VAL A 67 -27.37 -15.50 5.77
N ARG A 68 -28.62 -15.18 5.46
CA ARG A 68 -29.26 -13.92 5.86
C ARG A 68 -30.52 -14.24 6.69
N VAL A 69 -30.50 -13.83 7.95
CA VAL A 69 -31.58 -14.07 8.93
C VAL A 69 -32.36 -12.79 9.15
N PHE A 70 -33.67 -12.83 8.96
CA PHE A 70 -34.54 -11.66 9.08
C PHE A 70 -35.47 -11.79 10.27
N LYS A 71 -35.63 -10.66 11.00
CA LYS A 71 -36.56 -10.47 12.11
C LYS A 71 -37.27 -9.13 11.98
N ARG A 72 -38.31 -8.94 12.83
CA ARG A 72 -38.82 -7.57 13.12
C ARG A 72 -38.42 -7.18 14.53
N ASP A 73 -37.99 -5.94 14.72
CA ASP A 73 -37.76 -5.38 16.06
C ASP A 73 -39.09 -5.02 16.76
N GLY A 74 -38.98 -4.46 17.97
CA GLY A 74 -40.15 -4.07 18.75
C GLY A 74 -41.00 -2.96 18.14
N GLU A 75 -40.46 -2.21 17.18
CA GLU A 75 -41.12 -1.17 16.41
C GLU A 75 -41.67 -1.69 15.06
N GLY A 76 -41.52 -2.98 14.79
CA GLY A 76 -41.94 -3.61 13.53
C GLY A 76 -40.99 -3.42 12.35
N LYS A 77 -39.85 -2.77 12.55
CA LYS A 77 -38.84 -2.55 11.52
C LYS A 77 -38.11 -3.84 11.18
N VAL A 78 -37.79 -4.03 9.89
CA VAL A 78 -37.03 -5.22 9.46
C VAL A 78 -35.58 -5.05 9.86
N VAL A 79 -35.07 -6.00 10.63
CA VAL A 79 -33.65 -6.16 10.94
C VAL A 79 -33.16 -7.49 10.39
N SER A 80 -31.96 -7.50 9.84
CA SER A 80 -31.35 -8.75 9.37
C SER A 80 -29.88 -8.84 9.78
N ARG A 81 -29.39 -10.07 9.83
CA ARG A 81 -27.99 -10.42 10.04
C ARG A 81 -27.52 -11.20 8.85
N LEU A 82 -26.50 -10.67 8.18
CA LEU A 82 -25.88 -11.29 7.03
C LEU A 82 -24.56 -11.91 7.47
N THR A 83 -24.37 -13.19 7.19
CA THR A 83 -23.17 -13.94 7.53
C THR A 83 -22.66 -14.67 6.29
N THR A 84 -21.37 -14.62 6.05
CA THR A 84 -20.67 -15.39 5.01
C THR A 84 -19.66 -16.32 5.65
N TYR A 85 -19.27 -17.36 4.95
CA TYR A 85 -18.37 -18.40 5.45
C TYR A 85 -17.23 -18.65 4.49
N HIS A 86 -16.04 -18.94 5.02
CA HIS A 86 -14.88 -19.43 4.29
C HIS A 86 -15.13 -20.82 3.69
N ASP A 87 -14.30 -21.24 2.74
CA ASP A 87 -14.46 -22.55 2.09
C ASP A 87 -14.30 -23.74 3.06
N ASN A 88 -13.58 -23.56 4.18
CA ASN A 88 -13.48 -24.55 5.26
C ASN A 88 -14.71 -24.58 6.18
N GLY A 89 -15.69 -23.69 5.99
CA GLY A 89 -16.90 -23.57 6.81
C GLY A 89 -16.83 -22.61 7.96
N GLU A 90 -15.65 -22.15 8.34
CA GLU A 90 -15.50 -21.13 9.36
C GLU A 90 -16.17 -19.83 8.93
N ILE A 91 -16.63 -19.04 9.91
CA ILE A 91 -17.23 -17.74 9.63
C ILE A 91 -16.20 -16.82 8.97
N PHE A 92 -16.64 -16.11 7.92
CA PHE A 92 -15.83 -15.10 7.25
C PHE A 92 -16.25 -13.69 7.62
N GLN A 93 -17.51 -13.31 7.36
CA GLN A 93 -18.00 -11.96 7.61
C GLN A 93 -19.38 -11.96 8.26
N TYR A 94 -19.66 -10.94 9.04
CA TYR A 94 -20.95 -10.68 9.67
C TYR A 94 -21.29 -9.20 9.58
N LEU A 95 -22.54 -8.88 9.22
CA LEU A 95 -23.06 -7.53 9.13
C LEU A 95 -24.48 -7.45 9.72
N GLU A 96 -24.72 -6.43 10.53
CA GLU A 96 -26.06 -6.06 10.95
C GLU A 96 -26.68 -5.08 9.99
N VAL A 97 -27.95 -5.32 9.64
CA VAL A 97 -28.70 -4.53 8.66
C VAL A 97 -30.05 -4.14 9.23
N VAL A 98 -30.40 -2.87 9.15
CA VAL A 98 -31.67 -2.30 9.63
C VAL A 98 -32.35 -1.57 8.50
N GLY A 99 -33.58 -2.00 8.15
CA GLY A 99 -34.33 -1.38 7.04
C GLY A 99 -33.61 -1.44 5.69
N GLY A 100 -32.85 -2.52 5.44
CA GLY A 100 -32.06 -2.69 4.19
C GLY A 100 -30.74 -1.90 4.15
N ARG A 101 -30.41 -1.15 5.20
CA ARG A 101 -29.15 -0.38 5.31
C ARG A 101 -28.20 -1.05 6.29
N ALA A 102 -26.90 -1.05 5.97
CA ALA A 102 -25.85 -1.44 6.93
C ALA A 102 -25.94 -0.51 8.15
N LYS A 103 -26.23 -1.08 9.31
CA LYS A 103 -26.34 -0.35 10.56
C LYS A 103 -26.19 -1.31 11.74
N GLY A 104 -25.06 -1.21 12.42
CA GLY A 104 -24.68 -2.09 13.51
C GLY A 104 -23.27 -2.63 13.34
N PHE A 105 -22.98 -3.74 13.99
CA PHE A 105 -21.65 -4.35 13.92
C PHE A 105 -21.36 -4.98 12.57
N TYR A 106 -20.16 -4.68 12.05
CA TYR A 106 -19.43 -5.44 11.06
C TYR A 106 -18.31 -6.21 11.75
N LYS A 107 -18.19 -7.49 11.44
CA LYS A 107 -17.11 -8.35 11.95
C LYS A 107 -16.55 -9.20 10.82
N GLU A 108 -15.26 -9.45 10.86
CA GLU A 108 -14.55 -10.31 9.91
C GLU A 108 -13.60 -11.24 10.65
N TRP A 109 -13.41 -12.44 10.14
CA TRP A 109 -12.54 -13.45 10.71
C TRP A 109 -11.62 -14.04 9.65
N TYR A 110 -10.48 -14.53 10.07
CA TYR A 110 -9.57 -15.34 9.27
C TYR A 110 -10.10 -16.77 9.13
N GLU A 111 -9.57 -17.51 8.15
CA GLU A 111 -9.90 -18.94 7.94
C GLU A 111 -9.63 -19.85 9.15
N ASN A 112 -8.76 -19.41 10.07
CA ASN A 112 -8.48 -20.11 11.34
C ASN A 112 -9.46 -19.75 12.47
N GLY A 113 -10.55 -19.05 12.17
CA GLY A 113 -11.59 -18.64 13.12
C GLY A 113 -11.22 -17.48 14.04
N LYS A 114 -10.00 -16.94 13.96
CA LYS A 114 -9.61 -15.77 14.75
C LYS A 114 -10.19 -14.48 14.17
N PRO A 115 -10.58 -13.53 15.02
CA PRO A 115 -11.08 -12.24 14.55
C PRO A 115 -10.03 -11.50 13.73
N ARG A 116 -10.47 -10.80 12.69
CA ARG A 116 -9.66 -9.92 11.84
C ARG A 116 -10.05 -8.46 12.04
N ILE A 117 -11.35 -8.15 11.97
CA ILE A 117 -11.88 -6.79 12.10
C ILE A 117 -13.16 -6.83 12.94
N VAL A 118 -13.30 -5.83 13.82
CA VAL A 118 -14.57 -5.48 14.44
C VAL A 118 -14.76 -3.98 14.33
N SER A 119 -15.86 -3.55 13.73
CA SER A 119 -16.20 -2.15 13.52
C SER A 119 -17.71 -1.96 13.71
N TYR A 120 -18.14 -0.73 13.92
CA TYR A 120 -19.55 -0.34 13.87
C TYR A 120 -19.81 0.47 12.60
N VAL A 121 -20.78 0.05 11.81
CA VAL A 121 -21.26 0.78 10.62
C VAL A 121 -22.49 1.58 11.03
N MET A 122 -22.42 2.89 10.87
CA MET A 122 -23.54 3.79 11.16
C MET A 122 -24.56 3.78 10.02
N GLU A 123 -24.08 3.73 8.79
CA GLU A 123 -24.88 3.78 7.56
C GLU A 123 -24.13 3.21 6.37
N GLY A 124 -24.85 2.69 5.38
CA GLY A 124 -24.33 2.21 4.10
C GLY A 124 -25.26 1.20 3.42
N ILE A 125 -24.84 0.60 2.31
CA ILE A 125 -25.59 -0.46 1.64
C ILE A 125 -25.51 -1.73 2.49
N GLY A 126 -26.68 -2.36 2.74
CA GLY A 126 -26.81 -3.54 3.62
C GLY A 126 -26.39 -4.85 2.95
N ASP A 127 -25.18 -4.92 2.40
CA ASP A 127 -24.59 -6.11 1.77
C ASP A 127 -23.08 -6.20 2.10
N LEU A 128 -22.46 -7.38 1.83
CA LEU A 128 -21.03 -7.66 2.10
C LEU A 128 -20.16 -7.67 0.84
N ASN A 129 -20.71 -7.34 -0.34
CA ASN A 129 -19.91 -7.18 -1.55
C ASN A 129 -19.06 -5.90 -1.49
N GLN A 130 -18.06 -5.81 -2.36
CA GLN A 130 -17.10 -4.72 -2.37
C GLN A 130 -17.77 -3.34 -2.58
N ASP A 131 -18.74 -3.24 -3.48
CA ASP A 131 -19.45 -1.99 -3.77
C ASP A 131 -20.24 -1.50 -2.54
N ALA A 132 -20.87 -2.44 -1.80
CA ALA A 132 -21.56 -2.11 -0.56
C ALA A 132 -20.59 -1.58 0.50
N GLN A 133 -19.44 -2.24 0.66
CA GLN A 133 -18.43 -1.85 1.67
C GLN A 133 -17.87 -0.45 1.42
N THR A 134 -17.70 -0.02 0.17
CA THR A 134 -17.25 1.35 -0.16
C THR A 134 -18.24 2.43 0.25
N SER A 135 -19.51 2.08 0.46
CA SER A 135 -20.57 2.99 0.89
C SER A 135 -20.70 3.14 2.40
N TRP A 136 -19.96 2.34 3.20
CA TRP A 136 -20.14 2.31 4.63
C TRP A 136 -19.51 3.51 5.34
N ILE A 137 -20.26 4.06 6.26
CA ILE A 137 -19.83 5.11 7.18
C ILE A 137 -19.61 4.45 8.54
N PHE A 138 -18.35 4.36 8.96
CA PHE A 138 -17.97 3.82 10.25
C PHE A 138 -18.20 4.85 11.38
N ASP A 139 -18.50 4.38 12.60
CA ASP A 139 -18.66 5.22 13.78
C ASP A 139 -18.21 4.47 15.04
N GLY A 140 -17.55 5.16 15.96
CA GLY A 140 -17.00 4.55 17.16
C GLY A 140 -15.68 3.82 16.93
N GLU A 141 -15.41 2.84 17.80
CA GLU A 141 -14.16 2.10 17.83
C GLU A 141 -14.13 0.97 16.79
N SER A 142 -13.00 0.86 16.08
CA SER A 142 -12.68 -0.23 15.18
C SER A 142 -11.39 -0.91 15.62
N ARG A 143 -11.38 -2.23 15.67
CA ARG A 143 -10.24 -3.05 16.06
C ARG A 143 -9.84 -4.00 14.96
N VAL A 144 -8.52 -4.16 14.79
CA VAL A 144 -7.92 -5.03 13.78
C VAL A 144 -6.91 -5.96 14.44
N TRP A 145 -6.96 -7.24 14.08
CA TRP A 145 -6.04 -8.28 14.57
C TRP A 145 -5.29 -8.93 13.41
N ASP A 146 -4.14 -9.51 13.70
CA ASP A 146 -3.39 -10.35 12.78
C ASP A 146 -3.90 -11.81 12.77
N PRO A 147 -3.45 -12.67 11.81
CA PRO A 147 -3.85 -14.08 11.78
C PRO A 147 -3.42 -14.89 13.03
N SER A 148 -2.45 -14.39 13.81
CA SER A 148 -2.03 -14.98 15.08
C SER A 148 -2.96 -14.58 16.23
N GLY A 149 -3.88 -13.61 16.01
CA GLY A 149 -4.82 -13.10 16.99
C GLY A 149 -4.27 -11.99 17.87
N ASN A 150 -3.12 -11.41 17.50
CA ASN A 150 -2.58 -10.23 18.19
C ASN A 150 -3.31 -8.98 17.69
N LEU A 151 -3.65 -8.07 18.60
CA LEU A 151 -4.21 -6.77 18.25
C LEU A 151 -3.15 -5.95 17.49
N VAL A 152 -3.50 -5.48 16.28
CA VAL A 152 -2.61 -4.69 15.41
C VAL A 152 -2.95 -3.22 15.47
N ALA A 153 -4.25 -2.87 15.52
CA ALA A 153 -4.66 -1.47 15.54
C ALA A 153 -6.01 -1.28 16.25
N GLU A 154 -6.14 -0.10 16.87
CA GLU A 154 -7.39 0.48 17.34
C GLU A 154 -7.57 1.84 16.69
N LEU A 155 -8.70 2.04 16.02
CA LEU A 155 -9.05 3.26 15.30
C LEU A 155 -10.35 3.79 15.88
N PHE A 156 -10.52 5.10 15.88
CA PHE A 156 -11.77 5.70 16.31
C PHE A 156 -12.34 6.57 15.19
N TYR A 157 -13.60 6.31 14.85
CA TYR A 157 -14.33 7.04 13.82
C TYR A 157 -15.47 7.86 14.45
N GLU A 158 -15.71 9.05 13.91
CA GLU A 158 -16.92 9.81 14.12
C GLU A 158 -17.52 10.17 12.76
N LYS A 159 -18.72 9.62 12.47
CA LYS A 159 -19.42 9.83 11.18
C LYS A 159 -18.53 9.60 9.96
N GLY A 160 -17.78 8.51 9.94
CA GLY A 160 -16.90 8.10 8.84
C GLY A 160 -15.52 8.71 8.82
N LYS A 161 -15.20 9.61 9.73
CA LYS A 161 -13.90 10.27 9.81
C LYS A 161 -13.09 9.79 10.99
N LEU A 162 -11.78 9.64 10.81
CA LEU A 162 -10.87 9.36 11.90
C LEU A 162 -10.86 10.52 12.90
N GLU A 163 -11.08 10.19 14.15
CA GLU A 163 -11.04 11.08 15.31
C GLU A 163 -10.19 10.47 16.42
N LYS A 164 -9.72 11.31 17.36
CA LYS A 164 -8.89 10.89 18.49
C LYS A 164 -7.58 10.23 18.06
N GLU A 165 -7.02 9.40 18.94
CA GLU A 165 -5.78 8.66 18.65
C GLU A 165 -6.08 7.33 17.96
N SER A 166 -5.42 7.10 16.82
CA SER A 166 -5.29 5.77 16.21
C SER A 166 -4.05 5.10 16.81
N LEU A 167 -4.23 3.93 17.41
CA LEU A 167 -3.21 3.17 18.11
C LEU A 167 -2.78 1.96 17.26
N TYR A 168 -1.49 1.69 17.20
CA TYR A 168 -0.92 0.55 16.49
C TYR A 168 0.02 -0.20 17.41
N TYR A 169 0.03 -1.51 17.34
CA TYR A 169 0.72 -2.37 18.28
C TYR A 169 1.79 -3.23 17.63
N HIS A 170 2.85 -3.51 18.37
CA HIS A 170 3.82 -4.55 18.04
C HIS A 170 3.22 -5.95 18.25
N PRO A 171 3.77 -7.02 17.64
CA PRO A 171 3.28 -8.38 17.84
C PRO A 171 3.29 -8.85 19.31
N ASN A 172 4.08 -8.22 20.17
CA ASN A 172 4.12 -8.49 21.62
C ASN A 172 3.02 -7.75 22.41
N GLY A 173 2.11 -7.03 21.73
CA GLY A 173 1.01 -6.28 22.33
C GLY A 173 1.37 -4.90 22.89
N LYS A 174 2.65 -4.51 22.86
CA LYS A 174 3.04 -3.15 23.26
C LYS A 174 2.72 -2.14 22.16
N LEU A 175 2.43 -0.90 22.57
CA LEU A 175 2.18 0.20 21.65
C LEU A 175 3.40 0.43 20.76
N ALA A 176 3.20 0.43 19.44
CA ALA A 176 4.21 0.73 18.43
C ALA A 176 4.14 2.18 17.97
N LYS A 177 2.91 2.70 17.85
CA LYS A 177 2.68 4.04 17.30
C LYS A 177 1.32 4.57 17.73
N SER A 178 1.21 5.86 18.10
CA SER A 178 -0.05 6.59 18.20
C SER A 178 -0.05 7.76 17.22
N ILE A 179 -1.21 7.99 16.59
CA ILE A 179 -1.40 9.09 15.64
C ILE A 179 -2.70 9.80 16.00
N PRO A 180 -2.65 11.05 16.44
CA PRO A 180 -3.85 11.82 16.73
C PRO A 180 -4.50 12.37 15.46
N TYR A 181 -5.82 12.21 15.35
CA TYR A 181 -6.63 12.70 14.24
C TYR A 181 -7.76 13.60 14.73
N LYS A 182 -8.14 14.53 13.87
CA LYS A 182 -9.34 15.34 13.95
C LYS A 182 -9.92 15.49 12.54
N ASN A 183 -11.11 14.94 12.30
CA ASN A 183 -11.77 14.94 10.97
C ASN A 183 -10.86 14.40 9.84
N ASP A 184 -10.22 13.23 10.02
CA ASP A 184 -9.23 12.61 9.12
C ASP A 184 -7.88 13.33 8.99
N VAL A 185 -7.72 14.49 9.63
CA VAL A 185 -6.49 15.28 9.55
C VAL A 185 -5.62 15.02 10.78
N MET A 186 -4.33 14.75 10.60
CA MET A 186 -3.41 14.61 11.73
C MET A 186 -3.32 15.92 12.52
N GLN A 187 -3.57 15.86 13.84
CA GLN A 187 -3.60 17.02 14.71
C GLN A 187 -2.99 16.67 16.07
N GLY A 188 -1.82 17.18 16.37
CA GLY A 188 -1.07 16.90 17.60
C GLY A 188 0.15 16.03 17.36
N GLU A 189 0.66 15.36 18.39
CA GLU A 189 1.91 14.62 18.33
C GLU A 189 1.69 13.15 17.96
N LYS A 190 2.16 12.75 16.75
CA LYS A 190 2.41 11.34 16.41
C LYS A 190 3.58 10.85 17.23
N ARG A 191 3.42 9.74 17.94
CA ARG A 191 4.44 9.09 18.77
C ARG A 191 4.82 7.73 18.21
N VAL A 192 6.10 7.37 18.35
CA VAL A 192 6.65 6.07 17.95
C VAL A 192 7.34 5.45 19.13
N TYR A 193 7.14 4.14 19.32
CA TYR A 193 7.70 3.37 20.43
C TYR A 193 8.44 2.15 19.89
N ASP A 194 9.49 1.73 20.59
CA ASP A 194 10.19 0.49 20.27
C ASP A 194 9.42 -0.75 20.73
N VAL A 195 9.98 -1.93 20.46
CA VAL A 195 9.36 -3.21 20.84
C VAL A 195 9.33 -3.43 22.35
N GLU A 196 10.15 -2.72 23.12
CA GLU A 196 10.16 -2.67 24.57
C GLU A 196 9.11 -1.70 25.14
N GLY A 197 8.52 -0.84 24.28
CA GLY A 197 7.51 0.16 24.63
C GLY A 197 8.11 1.51 25.07
N ASN A 198 9.40 1.75 24.82
CA ASN A 198 10.02 3.04 25.09
C ASN A 198 9.68 4.03 23.98
N TYR A 199 9.43 5.29 24.34
CA TYR A 199 9.22 6.37 23.39
C TYR A 199 10.52 6.73 22.66
N VAL A 200 10.58 6.48 21.36
CA VAL A 200 11.78 6.63 20.54
C VAL A 200 11.68 7.70 19.48
N GLY A 201 10.49 8.25 19.23
CA GLY A 201 10.35 9.30 18.24
C GLY A 201 8.98 9.97 18.23
N GLY A 202 8.97 11.22 17.82
CA GLY A 202 7.75 12.01 17.70
C GLY A 202 7.79 13.00 16.54
N THR A 203 6.61 13.37 16.07
CA THR A 203 6.41 14.41 15.06
C THR A 203 5.13 15.13 15.37
N HIS A 204 5.18 16.43 15.55
CA HIS A 204 3.99 17.24 15.79
C HIS A 204 3.35 17.65 14.46
N TYR A 205 2.00 17.68 14.44
CA TYR A 205 1.21 18.07 13.28
C TYR A 205 0.16 19.12 13.68
N ILE A 206 0.01 20.13 12.82
CA ILE A 206 -1.07 21.11 12.86
C ILE A 206 -1.73 21.10 11.48
N ASP A 207 -3.04 20.81 11.43
CA ASP A 207 -3.82 20.73 10.19
C ASP A 207 -3.16 19.84 9.11
N GLY A 208 -2.63 18.69 9.54
CA GLY A 208 -1.96 17.72 8.66
C GLY A 208 -0.53 18.07 8.26
N MET A 209 -0.08 19.27 8.53
CA MET A 209 1.30 19.71 8.24
C MET A 209 2.22 19.47 9.44
N ARG A 210 3.46 19.11 9.16
CA ARG A 210 4.50 19.02 10.21
C ARG A 210 4.78 20.39 10.77
N GLU A 211 4.82 20.47 12.10
CA GLU A 211 5.09 21.70 12.83
C GLU A 211 5.97 21.41 14.06
N GLY A 212 6.99 22.23 14.30
CA GLY A 212 7.91 22.02 15.41
C GLY A 212 8.83 20.82 15.23
N ARG A 213 9.29 20.23 16.33
CA ARG A 213 10.29 19.17 16.32
C ARG A 213 9.72 17.83 15.82
N SER A 214 10.49 17.18 14.96
CA SER A 214 10.33 15.80 14.53
C SER A 214 11.62 15.05 14.77
N PHE A 215 11.61 14.02 15.61
CA PHE A 215 12.82 13.29 15.93
C PHE A 215 12.59 11.78 15.96
N PHE A 216 13.69 11.04 15.81
CA PHE A 216 13.78 9.62 16.06
C PHE A 216 15.14 9.32 16.72
N SER A 217 15.14 8.60 17.86
CA SER A 217 16.34 8.35 18.65
C SER A 217 17.27 7.31 18.05
N GLY A 218 16.83 6.65 16.98
CA GLY A 218 17.55 5.56 16.32
C GLY A 218 17.24 4.20 16.93
N ASP A 219 17.32 3.18 16.10
CA ASP A 219 17.28 1.77 16.46
C ASP A 219 18.26 0.98 15.57
N LYS A 220 18.19 -0.37 15.59
CA LYS A 220 19.07 -1.21 14.77
C LYS A 220 18.81 -1.13 13.26
N LYS A 221 17.67 -0.57 12.85
CA LYS A 221 17.24 -0.51 11.45
C LYS A 221 17.25 0.91 10.90
N ILE A 222 16.93 1.91 11.74
CA ILE A 222 16.78 3.31 11.35
C ILE A 222 17.68 4.16 12.24
N ALA A 223 18.53 4.97 11.63
CA ALA A 223 19.44 5.84 12.34
C ALA A 223 18.75 7.06 12.95
N LYS A 224 19.40 7.66 13.94
CA LYS A 224 18.91 8.86 14.65
C LYS A 224 18.78 10.05 13.71
N LYS A 225 17.69 10.82 13.91
CA LYS A 225 17.50 12.13 13.28
C LYS A 225 16.79 13.10 14.21
N ASP A 226 17.01 14.39 13.99
CA ASP A 226 16.36 15.49 14.69
C ASP A 226 16.08 16.62 13.69
N GLU A 227 14.82 16.92 13.47
CA GLU A 227 14.32 17.83 12.43
C GLU A 227 13.41 18.88 13.08
N LEU A 228 13.43 20.12 12.58
CA LEU A 228 12.49 21.19 12.94
C LEU A 228 11.71 21.63 11.70
N TYR A 229 10.40 21.69 11.84
CA TYR A 229 9.48 22.09 10.79
C TYR A 229 8.70 23.34 11.18
N GLU A 230 8.43 24.21 10.20
CA GLU A 230 7.49 25.32 10.30
C GLU A 230 6.56 25.27 9.08
N LYS A 231 5.25 25.16 9.34
CA LYS A 231 4.21 25.08 8.29
C LYS A 231 4.53 24.03 7.19
N GLY A 232 5.02 22.87 7.61
CA GLY A 232 5.40 21.78 6.71
C GLY A 232 6.78 21.90 6.07
N LEU A 233 7.46 23.05 6.16
CA LEU A 233 8.81 23.26 5.64
C LEU A 233 9.86 22.79 6.64
N LEU A 234 10.88 22.09 6.17
CA LEU A 234 12.01 21.64 6.99
C LEU A 234 13.01 22.77 7.18
N ILE A 235 13.06 23.35 8.37
CA ILE A 235 13.89 24.52 8.68
C ILE A 235 15.30 24.10 9.10
N SER A 236 15.41 23.08 9.94
CA SER A 236 16.70 22.54 10.32
C SER A 236 16.62 21.02 10.49
N GLY A 237 17.73 20.32 10.29
CA GLY A 237 17.81 18.88 10.43
C GLY A 237 19.23 18.43 10.75
N LYS A 238 19.36 17.43 11.62
CA LYS A 238 20.60 16.71 11.91
C LYS A 238 20.41 15.22 11.72
N TYR A 239 21.28 14.62 10.95
CA TYR A 239 21.20 13.21 10.56
C TYR A 239 22.47 12.51 11.02
N PHE A 240 22.29 11.31 11.55
CA PHE A 240 23.36 10.54 12.18
C PHE A 240 23.44 9.17 11.53
N ASP A 241 24.65 8.60 11.49
CA ASP A 241 24.83 7.20 11.15
C ASP A 241 24.46 6.26 12.33
N PHE A 242 24.63 4.96 12.14
CA PHE A 242 24.34 3.97 13.18
C PHE A 242 25.36 3.95 14.33
N GLU A 243 26.53 4.56 14.15
CA GLU A 243 27.54 4.76 15.19
C GLU A 243 27.28 6.04 16.02
N GLY A 244 26.31 6.87 15.58
CA GLY A 244 25.90 8.10 16.25
C GLY A 244 26.71 9.33 15.82
N ASN A 245 27.52 9.24 14.74
CA ASN A 245 28.20 10.38 14.17
C ASN A 245 27.24 11.23 13.34
N GLN A 246 27.28 12.55 13.50
CA GLN A 246 26.54 13.45 12.62
C GLN A 246 27.17 13.44 11.23
N THR A 247 26.39 13.09 10.21
CA THR A 247 26.86 12.95 8.82
C THR A 247 26.36 14.06 7.93
N HIS A 248 25.12 14.51 8.15
CA HIS A 248 24.46 15.51 7.30
C HIS A 248 23.69 16.50 8.17
N GLU A 249 23.43 17.68 7.59
CA GLU A 249 22.60 18.69 8.23
C GLU A 249 21.81 19.53 7.22
N ILE A 250 20.77 20.15 7.70
CA ILE A 250 20.00 21.21 7.05
C ILE A 250 20.01 22.41 7.96
N LEU A 251 20.37 23.58 7.42
CA LEU A 251 20.39 24.86 8.11
C LEU A 251 19.58 25.88 7.29
N ASP A 252 18.67 26.59 7.95
CA ASP A 252 17.78 27.59 7.33
C ASP A 252 17.10 27.05 6.06
N GLY A 253 16.65 25.78 6.13
CA GLY A 253 15.97 25.08 5.04
C GLY A 253 16.87 24.59 3.90
N ASN A 254 18.20 24.73 4.01
CA ASN A 254 19.13 24.35 2.94
C ASN A 254 20.13 23.31 3.43
N GLY A 255 20.43 22.32 2.60
CA GLY A 255 21.37 21.25 2.92
C GLY A 255 20.92 19.88 2.41
N VAL A 256 21.47 18.82 2.98
CA VAL A 256 21.17 17.44 2.56
C VAL A 256 20.50 16.67 3.67
N ARG A 257 19.33 16.12 3.38
CA ARG A 257 18.64 15.16 4.22
C ARG A 257 19.13 13.77 3.92
N ALA A 258 19.71 13.12 4.90
CA ALA A 258 20.14 11.72 4.79
C ALA A 258 19.10 10.76 5.37
N MET A 259 18.85 9.66 4.69
CA MET A 259 18.01 8.56 5.15
C MET A 259 18.86 7.30 5.28
N TYR A 260 18.76 6.67 6.45
CA TYR A 260 19.50 5.45 6.78
C TYR A 260 18.51 4.34 7.09
N GLU A 261 18.66 3.21 6.44
CA GLU A 261 17.81 2.03 6.62
C GLU A 261 18.68 0.76 6.69
N GLU A 262 18.29 -0.19 7.52
CA GLU A 262 18.95 -1.50 7.64
C GLU A 262 20.49 -1.46 7.79
N GLY A 263 21.02 -0.43 8.44
CA GLY A 263 22.45 -0.32 8.73
C GLY A 263 23.27 0.40 7.65
N TYR A 264 22.66 1.02 6.64
CA TYR A 264 23.37 1.76 5.59
C TYR A 264 22.64 3.06 5.20
N LEU A 265 23.38 3.97 4.60
CA LEU A 265 22.81 5.17 3.95
C LEU A 265 22.04 4.73 2.71
N SER A 266 20.72 4.91 2.70
CA SER A 266 19.85 4.51 1.58
C SER A 266 19.61 5.64 0.59
N MET A 267 19.56 6.89 1.08
CA MET A 267 19.25 8.06 0.24
C MET A 267 19.83 9.35 0.82
N GLU A 268 20.27 10.21 -0.06
CA GLU A 268 20.53 11.63 0.19
C GLU A 268 19.57 12.46 -0.68
N HIS A 269 18.93 13.44 -0.09
CA HIS A 269 18.05 14.36 -0.81
C HIS A 269 18.39 15.81 -0.44
N GLU A 270 18.73 16.60 -1.42
CA GLU A 270 18.97 18.02 -1.24
C GLU A 270 17.67 18.76 -0.91
N TYR A 271 17.77 19.73 -0.01
CA TYR A 271 16.66 20.59 0.39
C TYR A 271 17.05 22.04 0.12
N ILE A 272 16.11 22.79 -0.45
CA ILE A 272 16.25 24.21 -0.75
C ILE A 272 15.03 24.94 -0.18
N ARG A 273 15.25 25.92 0.70
CA ARG A 273 14.17 26.68 1.37
C ARG A 273 13.15 25.79 2.06
N GLY A 274 13.61 24.71 2.67
CA GLY A 274 12.76 23.77 3.42
C GLY A 274 11.96 22.78 2.58
N LYS A 275 12.11 22.78 1.26
CA LYS A 275 11.46 21.84 0.33
C LYS A 275 12.45 20.82 -0.20
N PRO A 276 12.01 19.60 -0.48
CA PRO A 276 12.82 18.62 -1.17
C PRO A 276 13.00 19.04 -2.63
N GLU A 277 14.17 19.57 -2.92
CA GLU A 277 14.58 20.15 -4.20
C GLU A 277 16.02 19.77 -4.49
N GLY A 278 16.44 19.81 -5.77
CA GLY A 278 17.81 19.55 -6.15
C GLY A 278 18.13 18.07 -6.33
N SER A 279 19.35 17.70 -6.00
CA SER A 279 19.89 16.35 -6.25
C SER A 279 19.35 15.32 -5.28
N VAL A 280 18.97 14.16 -5.82
CA VAL A 280 18.65 12.95 -5.06
C VAL A 280 19.63 11.86 -5.46
N LYS A 281 20.26 11.23 -4.47
CA LYS A 281 21.13 10.05 -4.65
C LYS A 281 20.57 8.88 -3.87
N THR A 282 20.52 7.73 -4.50
CA THR A 282 20.17 6.45 -3.81
C THR A 282 21.37 5.53 -3.75
N TYR A 283 21.44 4.72 -2.72
CA TYR A 283 22.56 3.83 -2.47
C TYR A 283 22.08 2.41 -2.18
N ARG A 284 22.85 1.42 -2.61
CA ARG A 284 22.64 0.02 -2.28
C ARG A 284 23.23 -0.31 -0.91
N LYS A 285 22.86 -1.46 -0.37
CA LYS A 285 23.35 -1.96 0.92
C LYS A 285 24.88 -2.09 1.00
N ASN A 286 25.55 -2.32 -0.11
CA ASN A 286 27.00 -2.34 -0.22
C ASN A 286 27.65 -0.95 -0.30
N LYS A 287 26.86 0.12 -0.13
CA LYS A 287 27.22 1.55 -0.20
C LYS A 287 27.51 2.08 -1.61
N ASP A 288 27.33 1.27 -2.66
CA ASP A 288 27.49 1.74 -4.03
C ASP A 288 26.36 2.72 -4.37
N LEU A 289 26.68 3.76 -5.13
CA LEU A 289 25.69 4.64 -5.73
C LEU A 289 24.81 3.83 -6.69
N GLU A 290 23.51 3.88 -6.47
CA GLU A 290 22.51 3.20 -7.29
C GLU A 290 21.96 4.11 -8.36
N SER A 291 21.53 5.32 -7.97
CA SER A 291 21.01 6.30 -8.91
C SER A 291 21.29 7.73 -8.44
N ILE A 292 21.25 8.65 -9.41
CA ILE A 292 21.25 10.09 -9.18
C ILE A 292 20.25 10.74 -10.14
N TYR A 293 19.43 11.66 -9.61
CA TYR A 293 18.47 12.45 -10.40
C TYR A 293 18.20 13.79 -9.75
N GLN A 294 17.45 14.66 -10.43
CA GLN A 294 17.09 16.00 -9.96
C GLN A 294 15.58 16.12 -9.74
N ILE A 295 15.21 16.83 -8.67
CA ILE A 295 13.84 17.29 -8.40
C ILE A 295 13.83 18.81 -8.50
N ILE A 296 12.91 19.36 -9.30
CA ILE A 296 12.67 20.79 -9.42
C ILE A 296 11.17 21.03 -9.35
N ASP A 297 10.72 21.90 -8.45
CA ASP A 297 9.30 22.16 -8.19
C ASP A 297 8.49 20.88 -7.89
N GLY A 298 9.12 19.92 -7.19
CA GLY A 298 8.52 18.67 -6.78
C GLY A 298 8.41 17.59 -7.87
N GLN A 299 8.96 17.83 -9.07
CA GLN A 299 8.92 16.92 -10.21
C GLN A 299 10.35 16.52 -10.65
N LYS A 300 10.49 15.32 -11.20
CA LYS A 300 11.75 14.91 -11.84
C LYS A 300 12.01 15.75 -13.08
N GLN A 301 13.23 16.32 -13.14
CA GLN A 301 13.70 17.13 -14.26
C GLN A 301 15.14 16.76 -14.63
N GLY A 302 15.47 16.84 -15.93
CA GLY A 302 16.82 16.59 -16.42
C GLY A 302 17.20 15.11 -16.40
N GLU A 303 18.47 14.86 -16.16
CA GLU A 303 19.03 13.50 -16.25
C GLU A 303 18.81 12.68 -14.99
N GLU A 304 18.39 11.43 -15.17
CA GLU A 304 18.44 10.36 -14.16
C GLU A 304 19.40 9.29 -14.63
N LEU A 305 20.40 8.99 -13.83
CA LEU A 305 21.43 8.01 -14.13
C LEU A 305 21.43 6.90 -13.09
N HIS A 306 21.35 5.66 -13.54
CA HIS A 306 21.53 4.47 -12.71
C HIS A 306 22.86 3.77 -13.04
N TYR A 307 23.41 3.06 -12.06
CA TYR A 307 24.70 2.38 -12.18
C TYR A 307 24.59 0.88 -11.96
N TYR A 308 25.46 0.12 -12.61
CA TYR A 308 25.67 -1.30 -12.30
C TYR A 308 26.21 -1.45 -10.86
N GLU A 309 25.83 -2.55 -10.22
CA GLU A 309 26.33 -2.91 -8.90
C GLU A 309 27.86 -3.17 -8.98
N LYS A 310 28.60 -2.75 -7.93
CA LYS A 310 30.06 -2.93 -7.75
C LYS A 310 30.92 -2.23 -8.81
N THR A 311 30.33 -1.34 -9.60
CA THR A 311 31.07 -0.57 -10.59
C THR A 311 30.53 0.87 -10.63
N ASN A 312 31.30 1.76 -11.25
CA ASN A 312 30.81 3.10 -11.60
C ASN A 312 30.32 3.16 -13.07
N THR A 313 30.07 1.99 -13.67
CA THR A 313 29.58 1.91 -15.05
C THR A 313 28.11 2.29 -15.07
N PRO A 314 27.69 3.25 -15.91
CA PRO A 314 26.30 3.54 -16.13
C PRO A 314 25.53 2.30 -16.60
N LEU A 315 24.29 2.15 -16.12
CA LEU A 315 23.34 1.14 -16.59
C LEU A 315 22.34 1.76 -17.55
N ILE A 316 21.71 2.86 -17.12
CA ILE A 316 20.70 3.58 -17.90
C ILE A 316 20.73 5.07 -17.57
N LEU A 317 20.64 5.89 -18.59
CA LEU A 317 20.37 7.31 -18.53
C LEU A 317 18.97 7.56 -19.09
N MET A 318 18.17 8.30 -18.36
CA MET A 318 16.85 8.80 -18.79
C MET A 318 16.82 10.32 -18.66
N ASN A 319 16.19 10.99 -19.60
CA ASN A 319 15.92 12.42 -19.49
C ASN A 319 14.46 12.63 -19.13
N TRP A 320 14.22 13.49 -18.14
CA TRP A 320 12.92 13.79 -17.57
C TRP A 320 12.50 15.24 -17.82
N ARG A 321 11.23 15.43 -18.04
CA ARG A 321 10.58 16.72 -18.07
C ARG A 321 9.20 16.58 -17.42
N ASP A 322 8.99 17.25 -16.28
CA ASP A 322 7.73 17.25 -15.55
C ASP A 322 7.22 15.83 -15.20
N ASP A 323 8.10 14.96 -14.64
CA ASP A 323 7.87 13.54 -14.33
C ASP A 323 7.62 12.62 -15.54
N GLU A 324 7.77 13.11 -16.77
CA GLU A 324 7.65 12.32 -17.98
C GLU A 324 9.01 12.15 -18.68
N ILE A 325 9.27 10.95 -19.22
CA ILE A 325 10.50 10.70 -19.99
C ILE A 325 10.44 11.51 -21.30
N HIS A 326 11.37 12.46 -21.44
CA HIS A 326 11.44 13.36 -22.57
C HIS A 326 12.90 13.63 -22.96
N GLY A 327 13.30 13.22 -24.16
CA GLY A 327 14.67 13.29 -24.64
C GLY A 327 15.31 11.91 -24.80
N MET A 328 16.65 11.87 -24.76
CA MET A 328 17.43 10.65 -24.98
C MET A 328 17.31 9.70 -23.77
N VAL A 329 17.06 8.43 -24.06
CA VAL A 329 17.26 7.32 -23.13
C VAL A 329 18.40 6.46 -23.69
N ARG A 330 19.42 6.19 -22.86
CA ARG A 330 20.59 5.38 -23.24
C ARG A 330 20.82 4.28 -22.23
N THR A 331 21.15 3.10 -22.71
CA THR A 331 21.58 1.97 -21.87
C THR A 331 23.00 1.52 -22.23
N TRP A 332 23.67 0.91 -21.27
CA TRP A 332 25.03 0.40 -21.43
C TRP A 332 25.12 -1.05 -20.98
N TYR A 333 26.03 -1.78 -21.57
CA TYR A 333 26.51 -3.08 -21.09
C TYR A 333 27.41 -2.91 -19.85
N PRO A 334 27.61 -3.98 -19.05
CA PRO A 334 28.52 -3.92 -17.89
C PRO A 334 29.97 -3.58 -18.26
N ASN A 335 30.40 -3.81 -19.51
CA ASN A 335 31.71 -3.42 -20.00
C ASN A 335 31.84 -1.92 -20.38
N GLY A 336 30.79 -1.12 -20.18
CA GLY A 336 30.73 0.31 -20.43
C GLY A 336 30.43 0.70 -21.90
N LYS A 337 30.27 -0.26 -22.82
CA LYS A 337 29.83 0.07 -24.18
C LYS A 337 28.33 0.32 -24.22
N VAL A 338 27.91 1.21 -25.11
CA VAL A 338 26.49 1.54 -25.31
C VAL A 338 25.77 0.29 -25.83
N GLU A 339 24.65 -0.02 -25.19
CA GLU A 339 23.72 -1.09 -25.57
C GLU A 339 22.60 -0.56 -26.45
N SER A 340 21.98 0.56 -26.03
CA SER A 340 20.92 1.18 -26.84
C SER A 340 20.82 2.69 -26.61
N GLU A 341 20.26 3.36 -27.62
CA GLU A 341 19.87 4.78 -27.59
C GLU A 341 18.50 4.92 -28.23
N LYS A 342 17.58 5.60 -27.56
CA LYS A 342 16.27 5.91 -28.12
C LYS A 342 15.83 7.33 -27.72
N GLU A 343 15.09 7.96 -28.59
CA GLU A 343 14.46 9.25 -28.32
C GLU A 343 13.03 9.06 -27.81
N MET A 344 12.67 9.80 -26.78
CA MET A 344 11.33 9.76 -26.16
C MET A 344 10.74 11.17 -26.13
N VAL A 345 9.44 11.27 -26.33
CA VAL A 345 8.69 12.52 -26.22
C VAL A 345 7.45 12.22 -25.37
N PHE A 346 7.41 12.72 -24.12
CA PHE A 346 6.34 12.51 -23.16
C PHE A 346 5.94 11.01 -23.06
N ASN A 347 6.91 10.19 -22.64
CA ASN A 347 6.80 8.73 -22.50
C ASN A 347 6.58 7.95 -23.81
N LYS A 348 6.54 8.60 -24.98
CA LYS A 348 6.29 7.98 -26.28
C LYS A 348 7.58 7.86 -27.09
N LYS A 349 7.74 6.75 -27.79
CA LYS A 349 8.87 6.59 -28.72
C LYS A 349 8.72 7.55 -29.89
N GLN A 350 9.79 8.31 -30.15
CA GLN A 350 9.85 9.26 -31.24
C GLN A 350 11.25 9.25 -31.84
N GLY A 351 11.38 9.38 -33.18
CA GLY A 351 12.69 9.44 -33.81
C GLY A 351 13.42 8.09 -33.79
N LYS A 352 14.74 8.13 -33.69
CA LYS A 352 15.61 6.97 -33.83
C LYS A 352 15.73 6.14 -32.56
N TYR A 353 15.73 4.82 -32.75
CA TYR A 353 16.13 3.85 -31.75
C TYR A 353 17.24 2.97 -32.34
N LEU A 354 18.41 3.01 -31.71
CA LEU A 354 19.60 2.24 -32.10
C LEU A 354 19.92 1.25 -31.00
N ALA A 355 20.35 0.05 -31.35
CA ALA A 355 20.90 -0.90 -30.42
C ALA A 355 22.14 -1.63 -31.03
N TRP A 356 23.05 -1.97 -30.15
CA TRP A 356 24.32 -2.60 -30.49
C TRP A 356 24.53 -3.90 -29.71
N TYR A 357 25.30 -4.80 -30.24
CA TYR A 357 25.84 -5.95 -29.52
C TYR A 357 26.95 -5.51 -28.56
N GLU A 358 27.26 -6.37 -27.59
CA GLU A 358 28.25 -6.05 -26.55
C GLU A 358 29.67 -5.77 -27.12
N GLU A 359 30.06 -6.36 -28.27
CA GLU A 359 31.30 -6.02 -28.95
C GLU A 359 31.26 -4.68 -29.70
N GLY A 360 30.07 -4.13 -29.96
CA GLY A 360 29.85 -2.83 -30.59
C GLY A 360 29.30 -2.87 -32.02
N SER A 361 29.08 -4.07 -32.61
CA SER A 361 28.41 -4.16 -33.92
C SER A 361 26.93 -3.81 -33.80
N LEU A 362 26.35 -3.27 -34.88
CA LEU A 362 24.96 -2.81 -34.88
C LEU A 362 23.99 -4.01 -34.79
N MET A 363 23.00 -3.93 -33.87
CA MET A 363 21.94 -4.90 -33.68
C MET A 363 20.68 -4.50 -34.42
N MET A 364 20.26 -3.24 -34.26
CA MET A 364 19.08 -2.73 -34.93
C MET A 364 19.10 -1.21 -35.07
N ILE A 365 18.37 -0.74 -36.07
CA ILE A 365 17.99 0.64 -36.27
C ILE A 365 16.48 0.67 -36.47
N GLU A 366 15.77 1.44 -35.65
CA GLU A 366 14.34 1.69 -35.81
C GLU A 366 14.10 3.20 -35.85
N GLU A 367 13.06 3.61 -36.54
CA GLU A 367 12.60 5.00 -36.58
C GLU A 367 11.10 5.05 -36.29
N TYR A 368 10.73 5.81 -35.30
CA TYR A 368 9.36 5.92 -34.80
C TYR A 368 8.80 7.32 -35.04
N GLU A 369 7.53 7.37 -35.35
CA GLU A 369 6.72 8.57 -35.36
C GLU A 369 5.43 8.32 -34.57
N ASN A 370 5.26 9.05 -33.45
CA ASN A 370 4.11 8.89 -32.54
C ASN A 370 3.88 7.42 -32.12
N GLU A 371 4.94 6.75 -31.65
CA GLU A 371 4.96 5.33 -31.26
C GLU A 371 4.79 4.32 -32.40
N LEU A 372 4.54 4.74 -33.62
CA LEU A 372 4.41 3.88 -34.78
C LEU A 372 5.78 3.67 -35.45
N LEU A 373 6.17 2.42 -35.63
CA LEU A 373 7.42 2.07 -36.31
C LEU A 373 7.29 2.39 -37.81
N GLN A 374 8.08 3.34 -38.29
CA GLN A 374 8.12 3.74 -39.69
C GLN A 374 9.14 2.89 -40.50
N THR A 375 10.35 2.79 -39.98
CA THR A 375 11.41 1.99 -40.60
C THR A 375 12.14 1.15 -39.56
N GLY A 376 12.60 -0.03 -39.95
CA GLY A 376 13.40 -0.91 -39.10
C GLY A 376 14.40 -1.72 -39.90
N LYS A 377 15.62 -1.87 -39.40
CA LYS A 377 16.67 -2.75 -39.92
C LYS A 377 17.22 -3.57 -38.76
N TYR A 378 17.27 -4.87 -38.90
CA TYR A 378 17.66 -5.81 -37.86
C TYR A 378 18.82 -6.67 -38.36
N PHE A 379 19.90 -6.70 -37.59
CA PHE A 379 21.16 -7.33 -38.00
C PHE A 379 21.47 -8.49 -37.06
N LYS A 380 21.91 -9.60 -37.63
CA LYS A 380 22.50 -10.67 -36.85
C LYS A 380 23.92 -10.28 -36.46
N LYS A 381 24.39 -10.75 -35.33
CA LYS A 381 25.70 -10.44 -34.79
C LYS A 381 26.81 -10.69 -35.79
N GLY A 382 27.63 -9.65 -36.05
CA GLY A 382 28.74 -9.69 -37.01
C GLY A 382 28.34 -9.57 -38.48
N GLU A 383 27.06 -9.38 -38.80
CA GLU A 383 26.62 -9.18 -40.21
C GLU A 383 26.45 -7.68 -40.49
N GLU A 384 26.94 -7.23 -41.64
CA GLU A 384 26.81 -5.86 -42.13
C GLU A 384 25.47 -5.62 -42.85
N LEU A 385 24.89 -6.68 -43.40
CA LEU A 385 23.59 -6.61 -44.09
C LEU A 385 22.45 -7.01 -43.13
N PRO A 386 21.32 -6.27 -43.13
CA PRO A 386 20.20 -6.59 -42.25
C PRO A 386 19.53 -7.91 -42.65
N THR A 387 19.31 -8.77 -41.66
CA THR A 387 18.58 -10.05 -41.80
C THR A 387 17.08 -9.81 -42.12
N SER A 388 16.52 -8.71 -41.67
CA SER A 388 15.12 -8.32 -41.93
C SER A 388 14.94 -6.83 -41.89
N ARG A 389 13.80 -6.35 -42.45
CA ARG A 389 13.47 -4.92 -42.52
C ARG A 389 11.98 -4.67 -42.34
N VAL A 390 11.67 -3.49 -41.80
CA VAL A 390 10.36 -2.84 -41.82
C VAL A 390 10.51 -1.57 -42.65
N MET A 391 9.60 -1.32 -43.61
CA MET A 391 9.59 -0.14 -44.44
C MET A 391 8.17 0.40 -44.52
N LEU A 392 7.98 1.73 -44.33
CA LEU A 392 6.67 2.39 -44.29
C LEU A 392 5.71 1.66 -43.34
N GLY A 393 6.19 1.29 -42.17
CA GLY A 393 5.42 0.61 -41.13
C GLY A 393 5.04 -0.84 -41.41
N SER A 394 5.57 -1.46 -42.50
CA SER A 394 5.21 -2.83 -42.86
C SER A 394 6.46 -3.66 -43.10
N GLY A 395 6.44 -4.92 -42.63
CA GLY A 395 7.59 -5.82 -42.81
C GLY A 395 7.81 -6.70 -41.58
N THR A 396 9.05 -7.19 -41.45
CA THR A 396 9.43 -8.12 -40.39
C THR A 396 10.59 -7.58 -39.58
N ALA A 397 10.46 -7.64 -38.26
CA ALA A 397 11.53 -7.46 -37.31
C ALA A 397 12.04 -8.80 -36.80
N THR A 398 13.26 -9.16 -37.09
CA THR A 398 13.93 -10.33 -36.52
C THR A 398 14.82 -9.88 -35.39
N ILE A 399 14.41 -10.18 -34.15
CA ILE A 399 15.09 -9.74 -32.93
C ILE A 399 16.06 -10.84 -32.48
N PHE A 400 17.27 -10.44 -32.15
CA PHE A 400 18.32 -11.29 -31.58
C PHE A 400 18.57 -10.89 -30.11
N ASP A 401 19.07 -11.82 -29.30
CA ASP A 401 19.58 -11.55 -27.97
C ASP A 401 20.98 -10.90 -28.02
N PRO A 402 21.52 -10.35 -26.92
CA PRO A 402 22.85 -9.75 -26.89
C PRO A 402 23.98 -10.68 -27.27
N ARG A 403 23.77 -12.00 -27.27
CA ARG A 403 24.75 -13.00 -27.71
C ARG A 403 24.67 -13.28 -29.23
N GLY A 404 23.61 -12.77 -29.89
CA GLY A 404 23.37 -12.99 -31.33
C GLY A 404 22.46 -14.17 -31.64
N ASN A 405 21.83 -14.81 -30.64
CA ASN A 405 20.89 -15.89 -30.88
C ASN A 405 19.53 -15.31 -31.28
N PHE A 406 18.82 -16.02 -32.14
CA PHE A 406 17.45 -15.66 -32.50
C PHE A 406 16.54 -15.66 -31.25
N LEU A 407 15.85 -14.54 -31.01
CA LEU A 407 14.94 -14.39 -29.91
C LEU A 407 13.48 -14.51 -30.36
N ARG A 408 13.10 -13.70 -31.36
CA ARG A 408 11.73 -13.70 -31.92
C ARG A 408 11.66 -13.00 -33.25
N LYS A 409 10.54 -13.24 -33.95
CA LYS A 409 10.17 -12.57 -35.19
C LYS A 409 8.83 -11.88 -34.97
N THR A 410 8.76 -10.59 -35.28
CA THR A 410 7.55 -9.79 -35.17
C THR A 410 7.19 -9.23 -36.54
N ILE A 411 5.94 -9.37 -36.93
CA ILE A 411 5.41 -8.80 -38.16
C ILE A 411 4.76 -7.45 -37.83
N TYR A 412 5.09 -6.44 -38.62
CA TYR A 412 4.52 -5.10 -38.49
C TYR A 412 3.62 -4.78 -39.66
N GLN A 413 2.50 -4.10 -39.36
CA GLN A 413 1.60 -3.52 -40.35
C GLN A 413 1.13 -2.14 -39.87
N LYS A 414 1.28 -1.11 -40.72
CA LYS A 414 0.95 0.29 -40.37
C LYS A 414 1.65 0.76 -39.08
N GLY A 415 2.89 0.30 -38.85
CA GLY A 415 3.68 0.67 -37.68
C GLY A 415 3.33 -0.06 -36.39
N LEU A 416 2.35 -0.93 -36.37
CA LEU A 416 1.94 -1.72 -35.22
C LEU A 416 2.34 -3.21 -35.40
N PRO A 417 2.75 -3.88 -34.31
CA PRO A 417 2.95 -5.32 -34.35
C PRO A 417 1.62 -6.04 -34.46
N ILE A 418 1.52 -7.02 -35.36
CA ILE A 418 0.31 -7.82 -35.57
C ILE A 418 0.46 -9.26 -35.09
N GLU A 419 1.68 -9.73 -34.80
CA GLU A 419 2.02 -11.03 -34.16
C GLU A 419 3.45 -11.01 -33.59
#